data_8f0761173a3150299537849dce99f913
#
_entry.id   8f0761173a3150299537849dce99f913
#
_cell.length_a   1.000
_cell.length_b   1.000
_cell.length_c   1.000
_cell.angle_alpha   90.00
_cell.angle_beta   90.00
_cell.angle_gamma   90.00
#
_symmetry.space_group_name_H-M   'P 1'
#
loop_
_entity.id
_entity.type
_entity.pdbx_description
1 polymer ?
#
loop_
_entity_poly.entity_id
_entity_poly.type
_entity_poly.pdbx_seq_one_letter_code
_entity_poly.pdbx_strand_id
1 'polypeptide(L)'
;LNISFNRNLSCLPSLPPYLQSLSARFNSLETLPELPSTLTILRIEGNRLTVLPELPHRLQELFVSGNRLQELPEFPQRLKYLKVGENQLRRLSRLPQELLALDVSNNLLTSLPENIITLPICTNV
;
A
#
# COMPACT_ATOMS: atom_id res chain seq x y z
N LEU A 1 6.77 8.96 11.73
CA LEU A 1 8.13 8.86 11.22
C LEU A 1 8.14 9.21 9.74
N ASN A 2 8.97 10.18 9.35
CA ASN A 2 9.16 10.54 7.97
C ASN A 2 10.65 10.44 7.61
N ILE A 3 10.97 9.52 6.70
CA ILE A 3 12.32 9.25 6.19
C ILE A 3 12.34 9.30 4.66
N SER A 4 11.43 10.07 4.07
CA SER A 4 11.29 10.18 2.61
C SER A 4 12.49 10.89 1.97
N PHE A 5 12.69 10.65 0.67
CA PHE A 5 13.71 11.28 -0.18
C PHE A 5 15.17 10.98 0.21
N ASN A 6 15.43 9.78 0.71
CA ASN A 6 16.79 9.28 0.95
C ASN A 6 17.15 8.22 -0.11
N ARG A 7 17.57 8.65 -1.28
CA ARG A 7 17.71 7.82 -2.49
C ARG A 7 18.62 6.60 -2.36
N ASN A 8 19.52 6.59 -1.38
CA ASN A 8 20.42 5.47 -1.11
C ASN A 8 19.90 4.51 -0.03
N LEU A 9 18.73 4.81 0.58
CA LEU A 9 18.14 3.98 1.60
C LEU A 9 17.46 2.76 0.95
N SER A 10 18.03 1.57 1.14
CA SER A 10 17.58 0.32 0.51
C SER A 10 16.87 -0.64 1.46
N CYS A 11 17.01 -0.46 2.76
CA CYS A 11 16.33 -1.27 3.77
C CYS A 11 16.09 -0.46 5.04
N LEU A 12 15.17 -0.94 5.87
CA LEU A 12 14.86 -0.36 7.17
C LEU A 12 15.14 -1.37 8.27
N PRO A 13 15.60 -0.91 9.44
CA PRO A 13 15.66 -1.74 10.64
C PRO A 13 14.23 -2.00 11.15
N SER A 14 14.12 -2.80 12.22
CA SER A 14 12.85 -2.99 12.92
C SER A 14 12.22 -1.64 13.28
N LEU A 15 10.91 -1.51 13.03
CA LEU A 15 10.19 -0.27 13.29
C LEU A 15 9.82 -0.12 14.77
N PRO A 16 9.66 1.12 15.25
CA PRO A 16 9.18 1.34 16.61
C PRO A 16 7.82 0.66 16.84
N PRO A 17 7.61 -0.06 17.96
CA PRO A 17 6.45 -0.92 18.16
C PRO A 17 5.11 -0.18 18.29
N TYR A 18 5.14 1.12 18.55
CA TYR A 18 3.93 1.97 18.68
C TYR A 18 3.81 2.99 17.55
N LEU A 19 4.51 2.78 16.45
CA LEU A 19 4.45 3.69 15.31
C LEU A 19 3.04 3.71 14.70
N GLN A 20 2.49 4.90 14.50
CA GLN A 20 1.16 5.09 13.91
C GLN A 20 1.23 5.51 12.44
N SER A 21 2.28 6.18 12.04
CA SER A 21 2.45 6.66 10.67
C SER A 21 3.88 6.51 10.21
N LEU A 22 4.06 5.91 9.02
CA LEU A 22 5.35 5.80 8.34
C LEU A 22 5.25 6.42 6.96
N SER A 23 6.14 7.36 6.69
CA SER A 23 6.39 7.88 5.35
C SER A 23 7.85 7.62 4.96
N ALA A 24 8.06 6.81 3.93
CA ALA A 24 9.38 6.45 3.40
C ALA A 24 9.37 6.56 1.85
N ARG A 25 8.74 7.59 1.33
CA ARG A 25 8.57 7.83 -0.11
C ARG A 25 9.89 8.17 -0.79
N PHE A 26 10.03 7.78 -2.03
CA PHE A 26 11.15 8.14 -2.90
C PHE A 26 12.52 7.79 -2.30
N ASN A 27 12.64 6.54 -1.89
CA ASN A 27 13.86 5.88 -1.48
C ASN A 27 14.24 4.79 -2.49
N SER A 28 15.07 3.84 -2.09
CA SER A 28 15.42 2.65 -2.89
C SER A 28 15.09 1.36 -2.15
N LEU A 29 14.00 1.38 -1.35
CA LEU A 29 13.61 0.23 -0.53
C LEU A 29 13.21 -0.95 -1.42
N GLU A 30 13.82 -2.10 -1.16
CA GLU A 30 13.52 -3.36 -1.83
C GLU A 30 12.62 -4.26 -0.97
N THR A 31 12.66 -4.08 0.33
CA THR A 31 11.85 -4.82 1.31
C THR A 31 11.39 -3.88 2.44
N LEU A 32 10.38 -4.33 3.18
CA LEU A 32 9.94 -3.70 4.42
C LEU A 32 10.05 -4.70 5.58
N PRO A 33 10.40 -4.23 6.79
CA PRO A 33 10.29 -5.05 8.00
C PRO A 33 8.82 -5.29 8.35
N GLU A 34 8.59 -6.14 9.34
CA GLU A 34 7.26 -6.32 9.92
C GLU A 34 6.66 -4.97 10.34
N LEU A 35 5.39 -4.76 9.99
CA LEU A 35 4.69 -3.52 10.30
C LEU A 35 4.05 -3.59 11.68
N PRO A 36 4.21 -2.56 12.54
CA PRO A 36 3.62 -2.58 13.87
C PRO A 36 2.09 -2.55 13.81
N SER A 37 1.44 -3.24 14.74
CA SER A 37 -0.02 -3.36 14.79
C SER A 37 -0.76 -2.04 15.01
N THR A 38 -0.05 -1.01 15.47
CA THR A 38 -0.56 0.34 15.70
C THR A 38 -0.59 1.21 14.44
N LEU A 39 0.02 0.76 13.34
CA LEU A 39 0.16 1.57 12.13
C LEU A 39 -1.19 1.82 11.47
N THR A 40 -1.49 3.08 11.20
CA THR A 40 -2.72 3.53 10.52
C THR A 40 -2.44 4.13 9.15
N ILE A 41 -1.24 4.63 8.92
CA ILE A 41 -0.84 5.28 7.67
C ILE A 41 0.50 4.72 7.20
N LEU A 42 0.54 4.20 5.97
CA LEU A 42 1.76 3.73 5.32
C LEU A 42 1.90 4.39 3.94
N ARG A 43 2.95 5.19 3.76
CA ARG A 43 3.27 5.89 2.52
C ARG A 43 4.69 5.54 2.07
N ILE A 44 4.79 4.72 1.03
CA ILE A 44 6.05 4.17 0.51
C ILE A 44 6.12 4.23 -1.03
N GLU A 45 5.49 5.25 -1.61
CA GLU A 45 5.51 5.48 -3.04
C GLU A 45 6.94 5.70 -3.55
N GLY A 46 7.20 5.32 -4.80
CA GLY A 46 8.48 5.57 -5.46
C GLY A 46 9.64 4.79 -4.86
N ASN A 47 9.46 3.52 -4.59
CA ASN A 47 10.49 2.59 -4.12
C ASN A 47 10.69 1.43 -5.11
N ARG A 48 11.31 0.34 -4.68
CA ARG A 48 11.60 -0.86 -5.49
C ARG A 48 11.00 -2.13 -4.91
N LEU A 49 9.90 -1.99 -4.14
CA LEU A 49 9.27 -3.11 -3.45
C LEU A 49 8.64 -4.07 -4.47
N THR A 50 8.89 -5.37 -4.29
CA THR A 50 8.27 -6.45 -5.07
C THR A 50 7.18 -7.16 -4.28
N VAL A 51 7.20 -7.05 -2.96
CA VAL A 51 6.24 -7.67 -2.04
C VAL A 51 6.03 -6.76 -0.83
N LEU A 52 4.84 -6.80 -0.26
CA LEU A 52 4.53 -6.14 1.02
C LEU A 52 4.41 -7.19 2.14
N PRO A 53 4.82 -6.85 3.37
CA PRO A 53 4.50 -7.70 4.52
C PRO A 53 3.01 -7.70 4.81
N GLU A 54 2.57 -8.53 5.74
CA GLU A 54 1.20 -8.52 6.22
C GLU A 54 0.79 -7.11 6.68
N LEU A 55 -0.41 -6.67 6.27
CA LEU A 55 -0.90 -5.35 6.59
C LEU A 55 -1.57 -5.34 7.97
N PRO A 56 -1.24 -4.38 8.85
CA PRO A 56 -1.84 -4.31 10.17
C PRO A 56 -3.34 -3.99 10.08
N HIS A 57 -4.13 -4.59 10.96
CA HIS A 57 -5.60 -4.51 10.93
C HIS A 57 -6.17 -3.10 11.15
N ARG A 58 -5.38 -2.18 11.71
CA ARG A 58 -5.76 -0.77 11.92
C ARG A 58 -5.41 0.15 10.76
N LEU A 59 -4.77 -0.37 9.70
CA LEU A 59 -4.34 0.45 8.58
C LEU A 59 -5.54 1.09 7.87
N GLN A 60 -5.49 2.40 7.67
CA GLN A 60 -6.52 3.20 7.01
C GLN A 60 -6.05 3.78 5.69
N GLU A 61 -4.76 4.08 5.56
CA GLU A 61 -4.16 4.61 4.33
C GLU A 61 -2.99 3.75 3.90
N LEU A 62 -3.03 3.28 2.65
CA LEU A 62 -1.95 2.53 2.02
C LEU A 62 -1.62 3.16 0.66
N PHE A 63 -0.49 3.87 0.59
CA PHE A 63 0.00 4.51 -0.62
C PHE A 63 1.32 3.85 -1.02
N VAL A 64 1.28 3.04 -2.06
CA VAL A 64 2.42 2.23 -2.54
C VAL A 64 2.65 2.38 -4.05
N SER A 65 2.14 3.44 -4.65
CA SER A 65 2.31 3.70 -6.08
C SER A 65 3.78 3.80 -6.48
N GLY A 66 4.10 3.46 -7.72
CA GLY A 66 5.47 3.55 -8.23
C GLY A 66 6.43 2.56 -7.57
N ASN A 67 6.00 1.32 -7.40
CA ASN A 67 6.82 0.20 -6.95
C ASN A 67 6.85 -0.91 -8.02
N ARG A 68 7.19 -2.14 -7.64
CA ARG A 68 7.28 -3.31 -8.54
C ARG A 68 6.40 -4.45 -8.04
N LEU A 69 5.29 -4.13 -7.36
CA LEU A 69 4.41 -5.11 -6.75
C LEU A 69 3.67 -5.90 -7.82
N GLN A 70 3.70 -7.23 -7.73
CA GLN A 70 2.95 -8.14 -8.60
C GLN A 70 1.65 -8.61 -7.96
N GLU A 71 1.61 -8.60 -6.63
CA GLU A 71 0.44 -8.95 -5.84
C GLU A 71 0.41 -8.13 -4.54
N LEU A 72 -0.72 -8.12 -3.88
CA LEU A 72 -0.93 -7.44 -2.60
C LEU A 72 -1.38 -8.47 -1.55
N PRO A 73 -1.00 -8.27 -0.27
CA PRO A 73 -1.58 -9.06 0.81
C PRO A 73 -3.06 -8.75 0.97
N GLU A 74 -3.76 -9.52 1.81
CA GLU A 74 -5.15 -9.23 2.14
C GLU A 74 -5.29 -7.83 2.74
N PHE A 75 -6.38 -7.15 2.33
CA PHE A 75 -6.65 -5.80 2.82
C PHE A 75 -7.30 -5.82 4.20
N PRO A 76 -6.84 -4.98 5.14
CA PRO A 76 -7.54 -4.78 6.40
C PRO A 76 -8.88 -4.10 6.18
N GLN A 77 -9.89 -4.48 6.96
CA GLN A 77 -11.27 -4.02 6.75
C GLN A 77 -11.47 -2.51 6.95
N ARG A 78 -10.59 -1.87 7.72
CA ARG A 78 -10.64 -0.43 8.00
C ARG A 78 -9.95 0.45 6.95
N LEU A 79 -9.41 -0.15 5.90
CA LEU A 79 -8.72 0.59 4.85
C LEU A 79 -9.69 1.50 4.11
N LYS A 80 -9.37 2.79 4.05
CA LYS A 80 -10.20 3.85 3.44
C LYS A 80 -9.59 4.41 2.16
N TYR A 81 -8.27 4.47 2.11
CA TYR A 81 -7.54 5.05 0.98
C TYR A 81 -6.48 4.07 0.49
N LEU A 82 -6.62 3.62 -0.74
CA LEU A 82 -5.70 2.69 -1.38
C LEU A 82 -5.19 3.27 -2.70
N LYS A 83 -3.88 3.55 -2.75
CA LYS A 83 -3.19 3.99 -3.96
C LYS A 83 -2.07 3.02 -4.28
N VAL A 84 -2.28 2.23 -5.34
CA VAL A 84 -1.35 1.19 -5.81
C VAL A 84 -1.03 1.36 -7.31
N GLY A 85 -1.25 2.54 -7.85
CA GLY A 85 -0.95 2.86 -9.24
C GLY A 85 0.52 2.61 -9.59
N GLU A 86 0.84 2.49 -10.88
CA GLU A 86 2.22 2.30 -11.35
C GLU A 86 2.94 1.13 -10.68
N ASN A 87 2.32 -0.04 -10.68
CA ASN A 87 2.87 -1.31 -10.23
C ASN A 87 2.73 -2.36 -11.34
N GLN A 88 2.83 -3.63 -11.01
CA GLN A 88 2.73 -4.77 -11.94
C GLN A 88 1.62 -5.73 -11.53
N LEU A 89 0.56 -5.21 -10.89
CA LEU A 89 -0.53 -6.01 -10.37
C LEU A 89 -1.35 -6.62 -11.51
N ARG A 90 -1.61 -7.91 -11.42
CA ARG A 90 -2.43 -8.66 -12.40
C ARG A 90 -3.87 -8.87 -11.92
N ARG A 91 -4.07 -8.79 -10.62
CA ARG A 91 -5.38 -8.97 -9.97
C ARG A 91 -5.42 -8.23 -8.64
N LEU A 92 -6.64 -7.97 -8.18
CA LEU A 92 -6.92 -7.46 -6.84
C LEU A 92 -7.80 -8.47 -6.11
N SER A 93 -7.56 -8.65 -4.83
CA SER A 93 -8.46 -9.37 -3.95
C SER A 93 -9.70 -8.51 -3.64
N ARG A 94 -10.65 -9.10 -2.90
CA ARG A 94 -11.86 -8.38 -2.47
C ARG A 94 -11.49 -7.08 -1.76
N LEU A 95 -12.10 -5.98 -2.20
CA LEU A 95 -11.84 -4.65 -1.64
C LEU A 95 -12.55 -4.48 -0.29
N PRO A 96 -11.96 -3.74 0.66
CA PRO A 96 -12.59 -3.46 1.94
C PRO A 96 -13.83 -2.56 1.76
N GLN A 97 -14.87 -2.82 2.55
CA GLN A 97 -16.17 -2.14 2.38
C GLN A 97 -16.16 -0.66 2.76
N GLU A 98 -15.21 -0.23 3.59
CA GLU A 98 -15.07 1.17 4.00
C GLU A 98 -14.21 2.00 3.03
N LEU A 99 -13.79 1.42 1.90
CA LEU A 99 -12.90 2.09 0.96
C LEU A 99 -13.59 3.33 0.34
N LEU A 100 -12.95 4.47 0.46
CA LEU A 100 -13.43 5.77 -0.02
C LEU A 100 -12.71 6.23 -1.29
N ALA A 101 -11.46 5.83 -1.48
CA ALA A 101 -10.72 6.15 -2.69
C ALA A 101 -9.82 4.97 -3.10
N LEU A 102 -9.77 4.72 -4.39
CA LEU A 102 -8.98 3.66 -5.00
C LEU A 102 -8.26 4.21 -6.23
N ASP A 103 -6.94 4.06 -6.28
CA ASP A 103 -6.15 4.28 -7.48
C ASP A 103 -5.38 2.99 -7.81
N VAL A 104 -5.72 2.37 -8.92
CA VAL A 104 -5.06 1.16 -9.45
C VAL A 104 -4.54 1.38 -10.88
N SER A 105 -4.41 2.64 -11.28
CA SER A 105 -3.96 3.03 -12.61
C SER A 105 -2.57 2.46 -12.95
N ASN A 106 -2.30 2.28 -14.24
CA ASN A 106 -0.99 1.81 -14.72
C ASN A 106 -0.52 0.50 -14.06
N ASN A 107 -1.38 -0.49 -14.05
CA ASN A 107 -1.09 -1.87 -13.65
C ASN A 107 -1.36 -2.82 -14.83
N LEU A 108 -1.34 -4.11 -14.55
CA LEU A 108 -1.57 -5.18 -15.55
C LEU A 108 -2.90 -5.91 -15.29
N LEU A 109 -3.88 -5.23 -14.70
CA LEU A 109 -5.15 -5.82 -14.32
C LEU A 109 -5.96 -6.24 -15.56
N THR A 110 -6.51 -7.45 -15.53
CA THR A 110 -7.43 -7.96 -16.56
C THR A 110 -8.88 -7.96 -16.09
N SER A 111 -9.12 -7.77 -14.80
CA SER A 111 -10.44 -7.69 -14.18
C SER A 111 -10.39 -6.91 -12.88
N LEU A 112 -11.54 -6.49 -12.39
CA LEU A 112 -11.70 -5.85 -11.08
C LEU A 112 -12.53 -6.75 -10.16
N PRO A 113 -12.35 -6.64 -8.83
CA PRO A 113 -13.20 -7.38 -7.90
C PRO A 113 -14.67 -7.01 -8.08
N GLU A 114 -15.57 -8.00 -8.01
CA GLU A 114 -16.99 -7.78 -8.23
C GLU A 114 -17.61 -6.76 -7.26
N ASN A 115 -17.10 -6.71 -6.03
CA ASN A 115 -17.64 -5.80 -5.02
C ASN A 115 -17.27 -4.33 -5.24
N ILE A 116 -16.52 -4.00 -6.28
CA ILE A 116 -16.23 -2.59 -6.63
C ILE A 116 -17.52 -1.78 -6.89
N ILE A 117 -18.55 -2.43 -7.40
CA ILE A 117 -19.84 -1.77 -7.72
C ILE A 117 -20.63 -1.34 -6.49
N THR A 118 -20.31 -1.87 -5.31
CA THR A 118 -21.03 -1.58 -4.07
C THR A 118 -20.30 -0.58 -3.17
N LEU A 119 -19.14 -0.10 -3.60
CA LEU A 119 -18.28 0.77 -2.79
C LEU A 119 -18.57 2.25 -3.04
N PRO A 120 -18.54 3.10 -1.98
CA PRO A 120 -18.75 4.54 -2.10
C PRO A 120 -17.48 5.27 -2.56
N ILE A 121 -16.81 4.77 -3.59
CA ILE A 121 -15.48 5.25 -3.99
C ILE A 121 -15.52 6.24 -5.15
N CYS A 122 -14.55 7.19 -5.13
CA CYS A 122 -14.05 7.85 -6.32
C CYS A 122 -12.90 7.01 -6.88
N THR A 123 -13.10 6.35 -8.02
CA THR A 123 -12.10 5.48 -8.64
C THR A 123 -11.30 6.21 -9.70
N ASN A 124 -9.97 6.02 -9.68
CA ASN A 124 -9.09 6.13 -10.84
C ASN A 124 -8.65 4.70 -11.23
N VAL A 125 -9.14 4.24 -12.33
CA VAL A 125 -8.80 2.94 -12.92
C VAL A 125 -8.14 3.10 -14.28
#